data_8b7a83de0e50fdc83c72c3cd61c278a6
#
_entry.id   8b7a83de0e50fdc83c72c3cd61c278a6
#
_cell.length_a   1.000
_cell.length_b   1.000
_cell.length_c   1.000
_cell.angle_alpha   90.00
_cell.angle_beta   90.00
_cell.angle_gamma   90.00
#
_symmetry.space_group_name_H-M   'P 1'
#
loop_
_entity.id
_entity.type
_entity.pdbx_description
1 polymer ?
#
loop_
_entity_poly.entity_id
_entity_poly.type
_entity_poly.pdbx_seq_one_letter_code
_entity_poly.pdbx_strand_id
1 'polypeptide(L)'
;MSAAATTENKPAAPAIEKIKVKVDGREIEVPRLIADWSGKLTPTTMIQACELAKTEVPHYCWHPKLPVVGNCRMCLVEFGTPALGPDRKPVLNPDGTPKIAKSPRPAISCATPVSPGMEIYTKTPAVKQMREGVLESLLINHPLDCPICDQAGECKLQEYSVDYGQSQSRFAEAKVHKPKAVDLGPRIMLDAERCILCTRCIRFTRDIAGDDALGIINRGSYNTIATFPGAPFDNNYTLNAVDVCPVGALTSKDFRFQMRAWFLKETKSLCTSCATGCNILIGSREEKIYRYTPRDNDAVNASWMCDSGRLNYKWIGRADRLQDVWVRGQKSSWPAAIRELADKLKQAPAGSVAIIASARQTNEELWLLAKLKARLGALSDAIPREGESDKLLVSADRNPNTNGARLTGICFTEMGINLVKIADGIASGKIKTLIVFGENIVKRAVAHDKLRERETISEVVDEHGITAELLGKLDALIVSDILPNETTRLAHFVLPGAAPAEKRGTFTSGKGRVQKFMKAVEAPGVARAEWEFLQELVHHLTGQNNGLTVESLFNQMAREVAAFNGLTWQALGDTGVTVQI
;
A
#
# COMPACT_ATOMS: atom_id res chain seq x y z
N MET A 1 -50.54 5.70 3.22
CA MET A 1 -50.21 5.35 1.83
C MET A 1 -48.74 4.98 1.80
N SER A 2 -48.48 3.69 1.70
CA SER A 2 -47.14 3.09 1.73
C SER A 2 -46.49 3.20 0.36
N ALA A 3 -45.34 3.87 0.24
CA ALA A 3 -44.53 3.88 -0.97
C ALA A 3 -43.57 2.69 -0.93
N ALA A 4 -43.83 1.71 -1.78
CA ALA A 4 -42.95 0.60 -2.01
C ALA A 4 -41.66 1.07 -2.69
N ALA A 5 -40.53 0.82 -2.05
CA ALA A 5 -39.19 1.01 -2.63
C ALA A 5 -38.96 -0.04 -3.72
N THR A 6 -38.91 0.38 -4.96
CA THR A 6 -38.47 -0.43 -6.10
C THR A 6 -36.96 -0.62 -5.99
N THR A 7 -36.54 -1.84 -5.65
CA THR A 7 -35.14 -2.29 -5.80
C THR A 7 -34.82 -2.38 -7.29
N GLU A 8 -34.07 -1.42 -7.82
CA GLU A 8 -33.46 -1.55 -9.14
C GLU A 8 -32.46 -2.72 -9.12
N ASN A 9 -32.86 -3.81 -9.77
CA ASN A 9 -31.99 -4.93 -10.09
C ASN A 9 -30.89 -4.45 -11.05
N LYS A 10 -29.69 -4.18 -10.53
CA LYS A 10 -28.53 -3.93 -11.36
C LYS A 10 -28.32 -5.18 -12.23
N PRO A 11 -28.30 -5.09 -13.57
CA PRO A 11 -28.15 -6.27 -14.42
C PRO A 11 -26.84 -6.96 -14.07
N ALA A 12 -26.89 -8.27 -13.86
CA ALA A 12 -25.72 -9.10 -13.65
C ALA A 12 -24.75 -8.86 -14.83
N ALA A 13 -23.48 -8.60 -14.52
CA ALA A 13 -22.45 -8.43 -15.52
C ALA A 13 -22.51 -9.64 -16.48
N PRO A 14 -22.46 -9.44 -17.82
CA PRO A 14 -22.57 -10.54 -18.77
C PRO A 14 -21.48 -11.57 -18.48
N ALA A 15 -21.86 -12.84 -18.42
CA ALA A 15 -20.93 -13.93 -18.20
C ALA A 15 -19.84 -13.88 -19.27
N ILE A 16 -18.59 -13.68 -18.87
CA ILE A 16 -17.47 -13.59 -19.81
C ILE A 16 -17.29 -15.00 -20.44
N GLU A 17 -17.44 -15.06 -21.77
CA GLU A 17 -17.22 -16.28 -22.53
C GLU A 17 -15.81 -16.83 -22.24
N LYS A 18 -15.72 -18.12 -21.90
CA LYS A 18 -14.44 -18.81 -21.73
C LYS A 18 -14.07 -19.58 -23.00
N ILE A 19 -12.80 -19.63 -23.29
CA ILE A 19 -12.23 -20.40 -24.39
C ILE A 19 -11.17 -21.36 -23.86
N LYS A 20 -11.04 -22.51 -24.53
CA LYS A 20 -10.02 -23.51 -24.21
C LYS A 20 -8.77 -23.24 -25.04
N VAL A 21 -7.62 -23.24 -24.38
CA VAL A 21 -6.28 -23.15 -24.99
C VAL A 21 -5.36 -24.15 -24.31
N LYS A 22 -4.24 -24.48 -24.98
CA LYS A 22 -3.20 -25.31 -24.34
C LYS A 22 -1.93 -24.50 -24.17
N VAL A 23 -1.29 -24.65 -23.01
CA VAL A 23 0.03 -24.07 -22.70
C VAL A 23 0.98 -25.22 -22.36
N ASP A 24 2.01 -25.41 -23.17
CA ASP A 24 2.97 -26.53 -23.05
C ASP A 24 2.29 -27.91 -22.86
N GLY A 25 1.24 -28.17 -23.66
CA GLY A 25 0.46 -29.40 -23.62
C GLY A 25 -0.65 -29.48 -22.57
N ARG A 26 -0.71 -28.53 -21.62
CA ARG A 26 -1.74 -28.47 -20.57
C ARG A 26 -2.94 -27.66 -21.06
N GLU A 27 -4.12 -28.27 -21.13
CA GLU A 27 -5.37 -27.57 -21.44
C GLU A 27 -5.85 -26.73 -20.24
N ILE A 28 -6.25 -25.49 -20.52
CA ILE A 28 -6.84 -24.57 -19.56
C ILE A 28 -8.02 -23.82 -20.19
N GLU A 29 -8.94 -23.37 -19.35
CA GLU A 29 -9.99 -22.44 -19.73
C GLU A 29 -9.57 -21.01 -19.33
N VAL A 30 -9.62 -20.10 -20.30
CA VAL A 30 -9.31 -18.68 -20.07
C VAL A 30 -10.50 -17.81 -20.49
N PRO A 31 -10.73 -16.67 -19.83
CA PRO A 31 -11.74 -15.73 -20.30
C PRO A 31 -11.34 -15.21 -21.68
N ARG A 32 -12.32 -15.08 -22.59
CA ARG A 32 -12.08 -14.53 -23.94
C ARG A 32 -11.63 -13.08 -23.90
N LEU A 33 -12.18 -12.32 -22.95
CA LEU A 33 -11.87 -10.93 -22.71
C LEU A 33 -11.39 -10.75 -21.25
N ILE A 34 -10.39 -9.92 -21.06
CA ILE A 34 -9.88 -9.54 -19.74
C ILE A 34 -9.75 -8.01 -19.69
N ALA A 35 -9.94 -7.42 -18.51
CA ALA A 35 -9.74 -6.00 -18.35
C ALA A 35 -8.25 -5.64 -18.51
N ASP A 36 -7.98 -4.65 -19.35
CA ASP A 36 -6.64 -4.08 -19.49
C ASP A 36 -6.34 -3.08 -18.36
N TRP A 37 -5.20 -2.41 -18.44
CA TRP A 37 -4.75 -1.41 -17.48
C TRP A 37 -5.73 -0.24 -17.26
N SER A 38 -6.58 0.06 -18.25
CA SER A 38 -7.60 1.12 -18.18
C SER A 38 -8.96 0.61 -17.69
N GLY A 39 -9.09 -0.70 -17.45
CA GLY A 39 -10.36 -1.35 -17.12
C GLY A 39 -11.21 -1.71 -18.33
N LYS A 40 -10.73 -1.44 -19.56
CA LYS A 40 -11.42 -1.81 -20.80
C LYS A 40 -11.24 -3.30 -21.07
N LEU A 41 -12.32 -3.98 -21.44
CA LEU A 41 -12.27 -5.38 -21.85
C LEU A 41 -11.57 -5.52 -23.21
N THR A 42 -10.47 -6.26 -23.22
CA THR A 42 -9.65 -6.57 -24.40
C THR A 42 -9.46 -8.08 -24.53
N PRO A 43 -9.21 -8.60 -25.75
CA PRO A 43 -8.93 -10.03 -25.94
C PRO A 43 -7.78 -10.48 -25.05
N THR A 44 -7.96 -11.61 -24.36
CA THR A 44 -6.91 -12.23 -23.54
C THR A 44 -5.69 -12.55 -24.40
N THR A 45 -4.51 -12.10 -23.96
CA THR A 45 -3.24 -12.33 -24.67
C THR A 45 -2.61 -13.65 -24.26
N MET A 46 -1.66 -14.15 -25.09
CA MET A 46 -0.94 -15.40 -24.77
C MET A 46 -0.19 -15.32 -23.45
N ILE A 47 0.41 -14.16 -23.09
CA ILE A 47 1.12 -14.02 -21.80
C ILE A 47 0.15 -14.15 -20.63
N GLN A 48 -1.04 -13.54 -20.72
CA GLN A 48 -2.08 -13.66 -19.69
C GLN A 48 -2.62 -15.09 -19.58
N ALA A 49 -2.75 -15.79 -20.72
CA ALA A 49 -3.11 -17.21 -20.70
C ALA A 49 -2.01 -18.06 -20.02
N CYS A 50 -0.73 -17.76 -20.28
CA CYS A 50 0.39 -18.43 -19.61
C CYS A 50 0.39 -18.15 -18.10
N GLU A 51 0.11 -16.92 -17.66
CA GLU A 51 -0.03 -16.57 -16.22
C GLU A 51 -1.16 -17.37 -15.55
N LEU A 52 -2.33 -17.46 -16.20
CA LEU A 52 -3.44 -18.27 -15.70
C LEU A 52 -3.08 -19.77 -15.64
N ALA A 53 -2.23 -20.24 -16.57
CA ALA A 53 -1.66 -21.59 -16.52
C ALA A 53 -0.56 -21.78 -15.46
N LYS A 54 -0.16 -20.71 -14.74
CA LYS A 54 1.00 -20.67 -13.83
C LYS A 54 2.32 -21.04 -14.54
N THR A 55 2.43 -20.66 -15.82
CA THR A 55 3.63 -20.80 -16.65
C THR A 55 4.25 -19.43 -16.83
N GLU A 56 5.44 -19.23 -16.29
CA GLU A 56 6.16 -17.97 -16.44
C GLU A 56 6.67 -17.80 -17.88
N VAL A 57 6.42 -16.61 -18.45
CA VAL A 57 7.02 -16.15 -19.70
C VAL A 57 7.86 -14.91 -19.39
N PRO A 58 9.19 -14.97 -19.57
CA PRO A 58 10.06 -13.85 -19.25
C PRO A 58 9.74 -12.62 -20.11
N HIS A 59 9.77 -11.43 -19.49
CA HIS A 59 9.43 -10.18 -20.16
C HIS A 59 10.04 -8.97 -19.43
N TYR A 60 10.29 -7.88 -20.17
CA TYR A 60 10.76 -6.61 -19.58
C TYR A 60 9.79 -5.47 -19.83
N CYS A 61 9.35 -5.24 -21.08
CA CYS A 61 8.53 -4.09 -21.39
C CYS A 61 7.06 -4.26 -20.98
N TRP A 62 6.54 -5.47 -20.93
CA TRP A 62 5.16 -5.73 -20.54
C TRP A 62 4.98 -5.59 -19.02
N HIS A 63 3.87 -4.99 -18.63
CA HIS A 63 3.39 -4.89 -17.25
C HIS A 63 1.86 -4.93 -17.27
N PRO A 64 1.19 -5.69 -16.38
CA PRO A 64 -0.27 -5.88 -16.45
C PRO A 64 -1.07 -4.58 -16.32
N LYS A 65 -0.49 -3.56 -15.69
CA LYS A 65 -1.13 -2.26 -15.45
C LYS A 65 -0.60 -1.14 -16.37
N LEU A 66 0.06 -1.45 -17.47
CA LEU A 66 0.56 -0.47 -18.45
C LEU A 66 0.17 -0.86 -19.87
N PRO A 67 0.02 0.11 -20.79
CA PRO A 67 -0.22 -0.18 -22.20
C PRO A 67 0.86 -1.09 -22.79
N VAL A 68 0.49 -2.01 -23.67
CA VAL A 68 1.43 -2.92 -24.33
C VAL A 68 2.23 -2.17 -25.40
N VAL A 69 3.56 -2.38 -25.45
CA VAL A 69 4.45 -1.80 -26.45
C VAL A 69 5.19 -2.85 -27.31
N GLY A 70 5.44 -4.05 -26.77
CA GLY A 70 6.02 -5.19 -27.51
C GLY A 70 7.46 -4.99 -28.00
N ASN A 71 8.26 -4.11 -27.40
CA ASN A 71 9.58 -3.72 -27.90
C ASN A 71 10.74 -4.60 -27.40
N CYS A 72 10.65 -5.22 -26.22
CA CYS A 72 11.78 -5.99 -25.66
C CYS A 72 11.99 -7.37 -26.29
N ARG A 73 10.97 -7.95 -26.91
CA ARG A 73 10.99 -9.27 -27.56
C ARG A 73 11.29 -10.47 -26.63
N MET A 74 11.47 -10.27 -25.32
CA MET A 74 11.78 -11.35 -24.40
C MET A 74 10.64 -12.36 -24.23
N CYS A 75 9.39 -11.93 -24.46
CA CYS A 75 8.19 -12.76 -24.36
C CYS A 75 7.83 -13.56 -25.62
N LEU A 76 8.76 -13.75 -26.55
CA LEU A 76 8.55 -14.57 -27.73
C LEU A 76 8.23 -16.03 -27.37
N VAL A 77 7.21 -16.58 -28.05
CA VAL A 77 6.77 -17.98 -27.93
C VAL A 77 6.45 -18.54 -29.31
N GLU A 78 6.51 -19.84 -29.49
CA GLU A 78 5.88 -20.52 -30.62
C GLU A 78 4.41 -20.81 -30.31
N PHE A 79 3.58 -20.91 -31.31
CA PHE A 79 2.18 -21.24 -31.17
C PHE A 79 1.63 -21.95 -32.41
N GLY A 80 0.50 -22.60 -32.24
CA GLY A 80 -0.27 -23.20 -33.31
C GLY A 80 -1.77 -22.99 -33.10
N THR A 81 -2.52 -23.03 -34.15
CA THR A 81 -3.98 -22.94 -34.14
C THR A 81 -4.59 -24.12 -34.89
N PRO A 82 -5.84 -24.51 -34.60
CA PRO A 82 -6.53 -25.51 -35.38
C PRO A 82 -6.49 -25.18 -36.86
N ALA A 83 -6.01 -26.11 -37.69
CA ALA A 83 -6.03 -25.98 -39.11
C ALA A 83 -7.49 -25.97 -39.59
N LEU A 84 -7.83 -25.01 -40.47
CA LEU A 84 -9.19 -24.92 -41.02
C LEU A 84 -9.21 -25.47 -42.43
N GLY A 85 -10.21 -26.28 -42.73
CA GLY A 85 -10.55 -26.73 -44.07
C GLY A 85 -11.20 -25.63 -44.92
N PRO A 86 -11.51 -25.92 -46.20
CA PRO A 86 -12.20 -24.98 -47.08
C PRO A 86 -13.56 -24.51 -46.55
N ASP A 87 -14.23 -25.34 -45.77
CA ASP A 87 -15.51 -25.07 -45.10
C ASP A 87 -15.36 -24.28 -43.78
N ARG A 88 -14.15 -23.83 -43.46
CA ARG A 88 -13.78 -23.16 -42.20
C ARG A 88 -13.99 -23.98 -40.94
N LYS A 89 -14.16 -25.32 -41.07
CA LYS A 89 -14.18 -26.22 -39.91
C LYS A 89 -12.79 -26.75 -39.59
N PRO A 90 -12.51 -27.08 -38.31
CA PRO A 90 -11.23 -27.69 -37.96
C PRO A 90 -10.98 -28.99 -38.72
N VAL A 91 -9.82 -29.15 -39.30
CA VAL A 91 -9.34 -30.42 -39.82
C VAL A 91 -9.01 -31.32 -38.64
N LEU A 92 -9.54 -32.54 -38.67
CA LEU A 92 -9.33 -33.50 -37.59
C LEU A 92 -8.21 -34.50 -37.92
N ASN A 93 -7.47 -34.90 -36.92
CA ASN A 93 -6.57 -36.05 -36.94
C ASN A 93 -7.38 -37.37 -36.94
N PRO A 94 -6.75 -38.52 -37.26
CA PRO A 94 -7.43 -39.83 -37.19
C PRO A 94 -8.05 -40.19 -35.82
N ASP A 95 -7.53 -39.57 -34.74
CA ASP A 95 -8.03 -39.75 -33.37
C ASP A 95 -9.18 -38.79 -33.00
N GLY A 96 -9.66 -37.99 -33.95
CA GLY A 96 -10.74 -37.02 -33.76
C GLY A 96 -10.32 -35.72 -33.14
N THR A 97 -9.04 -35.49 -32.83
CA THR A 97 -8.54 -34.23 -32.30
C THR A 97 -8.28 -33.21 -33.44
N PRO A 98 -8.42 -31.90 -33.18
CA PRO A 98 -8.07 -30.87 -34.15
C PRO A 98 -6.59 -30.95 -34.54
N LYS A 99 -6.30 -30.96 -35.85
CA LYS A 99 -4.95 -30.86 -36.38
C LYS A 99 -4.44 -29.45 -36.14
N ILE A 100 -3.32 -29.33 -35.40
CA ILE A 100 -2.72 -28.02 -35.11
C ILE A 100 -1.74 -27.62 -36.21
N ALA A 101 -1.99 -26.48 -36.82
CA ALA A 101 -1.06 -25.83 -37.74
C ALA A 101 -0.14 -24.89 -36.94
N LYS A 102 1.12 -25.24 -36.79
CA LYS A 102 2.13 -24.38 -36.15
C LYS A 102 2.36 -23.13 -37.01
N SER A 103 2.41 -21.97 -36.34
CA SER A 103 2.81 -20.73 -36.99
C SER A 103 4.29 -20.83 -37.46
N PRO A 104 4.60 -20.40 -38.70
CA PRO A 104 5.99 -20.39 -39.17
C PRO A 104 6.84 -19.31 -38.49
N ARG A 105 6.22 -18.37 -37.79
CA ARG A 105 6.90 -17.28 -37.09
C ARG A 105 6.49 -17.26 -35.61
N PRO A 106 7.45 -17.03 -34.68
CA PRO A 106 7.11 -16.83 -33.29
C PRO A 106 6.32 -15.55 -33.10
N ALA A 107 5.57 -15.45 -32.00
CA ALA A 107 4.80 -14.27 -31.66
C ALA A 107 5.25 -13.68 -30.31
N ILE A 108 5.04 -12.37 -30.18
CA ILE A 108 5.16 -11.69 -28.87
C ILE A 108 3.91 -12.01 -28.05
N SER A 109 4.06 -12.81 -27.01
CA SER A 109 2.93 -13.28 -26.20
C SER A 109 2.17 -12.14 -25.51
N CYS A 110 2.83 -11.03 -25.20
CA CYS A 110 2.22 -9.89 -24.53
C CYS A 110 1.21 -9.10 -25.37
N ALA A 111 1.24 -9.23 -26.71
CA ALA A 111 0.37 -8.49 -27.62
C ALA A 111 -0.48 -9.41 -28.54
N THR A 112 -0.25 -10.71 -28.53
CA THR A 112 -0.96 -11.64 -29.41
C THR A 112 -2.15 -12.24 -28.67
N PRO A 113 -3.40 -11.99 -29.15
CA PRO A 113 -4.60 -12.57 -28.58
C PRO A 113 -4.63 -14.09 -28.71
N VAL A 114 -5.23 -14.76 -27.75
CA VAL A 114 -5.54 -16.19 -27.86
C VAL A 114 -6.82 -16.45 -28.65
N SER A 115 -6.88 -17.61 -29.28
CA SER A 115 -8.08 -18.11 -29.98
C SER A 115 -8.46 -19.50 -29.50
N PRO A 116 -9.72 -19.93 -29.68
CA PRO A 116 -10.16 -21.28 -29.28
C PRO A 116 -9.29 -22.38 -29.90
N GLY A 117 -8.85 -23.32 -29.07
CA GLY A 117 -7.99 -24.43 -29.47
C GLY A 117 -6.53 -24.08 -29.78
N MET A 118 -6.10 -22.82 -29.53
CA MET A 118 -4.70 -22.42 -29.69
C MET A 118 -3.81 -23.21 -28.75
N GLU A 119 -2.63 -23.62 -29.25
CA GLU A 119 -1.55 -24.21 -28.45
C GLU A 119 -0.36 -23.28 -28.39
N ILE A 120 0.14 -23.00 -27.20
CA ILE A 120 1.26 -22.09 -26.92
C ILE A 120 2.42 -22.92 -26.39
N TYR A 121 3.61 -22.74 -26.97
CA TYR A 121 4.80 -23.49 -26.63
C TYR A 121 5.87 -22.52 -26.09
N THR A 122 6.19 -22.65 -24.80
CA THR A 122 7.08 -21.71 -24.11
C THR A 122 8.50 -22.28 -23.89
N LYS A 123 8.73 -23.58 -24.16
CA LYS A 123 9.98 -24.29 -23.79
C LYS A 123 10.65 -25.00 -24.96
N THR A 124 10.32 -24.67 -26.20
CA THR A 124 10.96 -25.31 -27.37
C THR A 124 12.41 -24.85 -27.53
N PRO A 125 13.26 -25.62 -28.25
CA PRO A 125 14.63 -25.20 -28.57
C PRO A 125 14.69 -23.86 -29.29
N ALA A 126 13.74 -23.57 -30.20
CA ALA A 126 13.65 -22.29 -30.90
C ALA A 126 13.34 -21.14 -29.95
N VAL A 127 12.40 -21.32 -29.00
CA VAL A 127 12.10 -20.31 -27.98
C VAL A 127 13.32 -20.06 -27.08
N LYS A 128 14.05 -21.10 -26.69
CA LYS A 128 15.28 -20.96 -25.90
C LYS A 128 16.29 -20.10 -26.65
N GLN A 129 16.60 -20.46 -27.90
CA GLN A 129 17.57 -19.71 -28.73
C GLN A 129 17.17 -18.24 -28.92
N MET A 130 15.86 -17.95 -29.11
CA MET A 130 15.38 -16.57 -29.23
C MET A 130 15.63 -15.78 -27.93
N ARG A 131 15.35 -16.35 -26.76
CA ARG A 131 15.58 -15.69 -25.47
C ARG A 131 17.05 -15.45 -25.21
N GLU A 132 17.89 -16.41 -25.51
CA GLU A 132 19.36 -16.25 -25.44
C GLU A 132 19.82 -15.07 -26.30
N GLY A 133 19.35 -14.97 -27.55
CA GLY A 133 19.70 -13.87 -28.44
C GLY A 133 19.20 -12.51 -27.97
N VAL A 134 17.99 -12.45 -27.39
CA VAL A 134 17.47 -11.19 -26.79
C VAL A 134 18.31 -10.77 -25.60
N LEU A 135 18.64 -11.69 -24.70
CA LEU A 135 19.49 -11.40 -23.54
C LEU A 135 20.90 -10.98 -23.97
N GLU A 136 21.49 -11.66 -24.95
CA GLU A 136 22.77 -11.26 -25.51
C GLU A 136 22.73 -9.81 -26.03
N SER A 137 21.70 -9.44 -26.79
CA SER A 137 21.51 -8.06 -27.28
C SER A 137 21.37 -7.04 -26.14
N LEU A 138 20.67 -7.37 -25.06
CA LEU A 138 20.52 -6.49 -23.92
C LEU A 138 21.81 -6.35 -23.11
N LEU A 139 22.65 -7.40 -23.06
CA LEU A 139 23.88 -7.44 -22.28
C LEU A 139 25.09 -6.86 -22.99
N ILE A 140 25.05 -6.70 -24.31
CA ILE A 140 26.18 -6.16 -25.11
C ILE A 140 26.76 -4.88 -24.48
N ASN A 141 25.93 -3.89 -24.23
CA ASN A 141 26.33 -2.60 -23.65
C ASN A 141 25.99 -2.44 -22.15
N HIS A 142 25.37 -3.45 -21.56
CA HIS A 142 25.04 -3.39 -20.13
C HIS A 142 26.32 -3.44 -19.28
N PRO A 143 26.52 -2.53 -18.29
CA PRO A 143 27.74 -2.50 -17.50
C PRO A 143 27.82 -3.68 -16.54
N LEU A 144 29.02 -4.08 -16.17
CA LEU A 144 29.28 -5.12 -15.16
C LEU A 144 29.18 -4.56 -13.73
N ASP A 145 28.13 -3.83 -13.47
CA ASP A 145 27.93 -3.07 -12.23
C ASP A 145 27.15 -3.82 -11.14
N CYS A 146 26.79 -5.10 -11.33
CA CYS A 146 25.95 -5.80 -10.34
C CYS A 146 26.45 -5.68 -8.89
N PRO A 147 27.78 -5.74 -8.60
CA PRO A 147 28.27 -5.58 -7.23
C PRO A 147 27.99 -4.20 -6.61
N ILE A 148 27.84 -3.15 -7.43
CA ILE A 148 27.58 -1.78 -6.99
C ILE A 148 26.18 -1.27 -7.42
N CYS A 149 25.41 -2.11 -8.11
CA CYS A 149 24.07 -1.77 -8.57
C CYS A 149 23.06 -1.98 -7.44
N ASP A 150 22.25 -0.96 -7.17
CA ASP A 150 21.27 -0.99 -6.08
C ASP A 150 20.12 -1.98 -6.33
N GLN A 151 19.86 -2.33 -7.60
CA GLN A 151 18.86 -3.32 -8.01
C GLN A 151 19.32 -4.78 -7.86
N ALA A 152 20.57 -5.05 -7.51
CA ALA A 152 21.06 -6.42 -7.36
C ALA A 152 20.19 -7.20 -6.35
N GLY A 153 19.81 -8.43 -6.70
CA GLY A 153 18.93 -9.29 -5.91
C GLY A 153 17.44 -9.13 -6.18
N GLU A 154 17.03 -8.06 -6.88
CA GLU A 154 15.65 -7.84 -7.34
C GLU A 154 15.60 -7.40 -8.81
N CYS A 155 16.67 -7.67 -9.57
CA CYS A 155 16.84 -7.27 -10.97
C CYS A 155 16.39 -8.38 -11.92
N LYS A 156 15.33 -8.13 -12.69
CA LYS A 156 14.83 -9.11 -13.69
C LYS A 156 15.83 -9.42 -14.81
N LEU A 157 16.74 -8.49 -15.16
CA LEU A 157 17.80 -8.80 -16.12
C LEU A 157 18.81 -9.80 -15.56
N GLN A 158 19.14 -9.66 -14.28
CA GLN A 158 20.05 -10.59 -13.59
C GLN A 158 19.43 -11.99 -13.47
N GLU A 159 18.17 -12.09 -13.00
CA GLU A 159 17.46 -13.37 -12.90
C GLU A 159 17.34 -14.05 -14.26
N TYR A 160 16.80 -13.35 -15.27
CA TYR A 160 16.61 -13.94 -16.60
C TYR A 160 17.92 -14.26 -17.33
N SER A 161 19.02 -13.56 -17.02
CA SER A 161 20.34 -13.88 -17.55
C SER A 161 20.82 -15.26 -17.07
N VAL A 162 20.50 -15.62 -15.81
CA VAL A 162 20.80 -16.94 -15.23
C VAL A 162 19.87 -18.01 -15.78
N ASP A 163 18.55 -17.74 -15.83
CA ASP A 163 17.54 -18.75 -16.16
C ASP A 163 17.43 -19.03 -17.66
N TYR A 164 17.67 -18.04 -18.51
CA TYR A 164 17.41 -18.11 -19.96
C TYR A 164 18.58 -17.66 -20.82
N GLY A 165 19.68 -17.16 -20.23
CA GLY A 165 20.82 -16.64 -20.97
C GLY A 165 21.90 -17.68 -21.27
N GLN A 166 22.95 -17.23 -21.95
CA GLN A 166 24.17 -18.00 -22.16
C GLN A 166 25.20 -17.67 -21.10
N SER A 167 26.02 -18.67 -20.71
CA SER A 167 27.03 -18.52 -19.66
C SER A 167 28.26 -17.70 -20.12
N GLN A 168 28.46 -17.56 -21.43
CA GLN A 168 29.63 -16.89 -22.01
C GLN A 168 29.20 -15.78 -22.97
N SER A 169 29.90 -14.65 -22.92
CA SER A 169 29.72 -13.55 -23.87
C SER A 169 30.61 -13.79 -25.10
N ARG A 170 30.04 -13.59 -26.29
CA ARG A 170 30.77 -13.55 -27.58
C ARG A 170 31.23 -12.15 -27.95
N PHE A 171 30.83 -11.13 -27.19
CA PHE A 171 31.10 -9.72 -27.47
C PHE A 171 32.55 -9.38 -27.01
N ALA A 172 33.40 -8.99 -27.96
CA ALA A 172 34.80 -8.67 -27.74
C ALA A 172 35.12 -7.17 -27.84
N GLU A 173 34.15 -6.33 -28.27
CA GLU A 173 34.35 -4.90 -28.44
C GLU A 173 34.13 -4.13 -27.12
N ALA A 174 34.56 -2.87 -27.12
CA ALA A 174 34.32 -1.99 -25.97
C ALA A 174 32.82 -1.65 -25.86
N LYS A 175 32.28 -1.68 -24.65
CA LYS A 175 30.91 -1.27 -24.37
C LYS A 175 30.73 0.24 -24.58
N VAL A 176 29.57 0.64 -25.07
CA VAL A 176 29.20 2.05 -25.18
C VAL A 176 28.94 2.63 -23.79
N HIS A 177 29.63 3.72 -23.47
CA HIS A 177 29.47 4.44 -22.22
C HIS A 177 28.42 5.54 -22.35
N LYS A 178 27.60 5.68 -21.32
CA LYS A 178 26.55 6.69 -21.19
C LYS A 178 26.65 7.40 -19.83
N PRO A 179 26.04 8.57 -19.66
CA PRO A 179 26.01 9.22 -18.36
C PRO A 179 25.42 8.33 -17.26
N LYS A 180 26.10 8.31 -16.11
CA LYS A 180 25.67 7.50 -14.97
C LYS A 180 24.95 8.37 -13.94
N ALA A 181 25.00 8.79 -13.02
CA ALA A 181 24.34 9.57 -11.99
C ALA A 181 23.61 10.83 -12.54
N VAL A 182 22.65 10.63 -13.45
CA VAL A 182 21.84 11.71 -14.04
C VAL A 182 20.67 12.03 -13.13
N ASP A 183 20.57 13.27 -12.71
CA ASP A 183 19.46 13.77 -11.90
C ASP A 183 18.20 13.98 -12.76
N LEU A 184 17.11 13.27 -12.48
CA LEU A 184 15.83 13.44 -13.18
C LEU A 184 14.83 14.31 -12.39
N GLY A 185 15.18 14.68 -11.17
CA GLY A 185 14.30 15.43 -10.26
C GLY A 185 14.62 15.12 -8.80
N PRO A 186 13.82 15.60 -7.85
CA PRO A 186 14.19 15.57 -6.42
C PRO A 186 14.32 14.16 -5.85
N ARG A 187 13.70 13.14 -6.48
CA ARG A 187 13.57 11.79 -5.89
C ARG A 187 14.27 10.68 -6.66
N ILE A 188 14.63 10.90 -7.93
CA ILE A 188 15.10 9.82 -8.82
C ILE A 188 16.47 10.15 -9.40
N MET A 189 17.32 9.13 -9.42
CA MET A 189 18.60 9.11 -10.11
C MET A 189 18.57 8.10 -11.25
N LEU A 190 19.05 8.48 -12.44
CA LEU A 190 19.18 7.62 -13.61
C LEU A 190 20.64 7.19 -13.81
N ASP A 191 20.85 5.91 -14.03
CA ASP A 191 22.06 5.36 -14.66
C ASP A 191 21.70 4.93 -16.10
N ALA A 192 22.14 5.71 -17.07
CA ALA A 192 21.75 5.51 -18.46
C ALA A 192 22.40 4.26 -19.10
N GLU A 193 23.53 3.79 -18.58
CA GLU A 193 24.16 2.54 -19.06
C GLU A 193 23.34 1.31 -18.70
N ARG A 194 22.66 1.33 -17.54
CA ARG A 194 21.84 0.21 -17.07
C ARG A 194 20.47 0.15 -17.73
N CYS A 195 20.07 1.21 -18.43
CA CYS A 195 18.75 1.31 -19.04
C CYS A 195 18.63 0.39 -20.27
N ILE A 196 17.64 -0.53 -20.24
CA ILE A 196 17.31 -1.42 -21.36
C ILE A 196 16.22 -0.88 -22.28
N LEU A 197 15.85 0.40 -22.16
CA LEU A 197 14.87 1.11 -22.99
C LEU A 197 13.50 0.41 -23.10
N CYS A 198 13.06 -0.23 -22.03
CA CYS A 198 11.78 -0.94 -21.99
C CYS A 198 10.55 -0.01 -21.96
N THR A 199 10.74 1.27 -21.75
CA THR A 199 9.74 2.36 -21.71
C THR A 199 8.66 2.24 -20.62
N ARG A 200 8.78 1.35 -19.63
CA ARG A 200 7.79 1.25 -18.55
C ARG A 200 7.63 2.58 -17.80
N CYS A 201 8.74 3.24 -17.47
CA CYS A 201 8.74 4.53 -16.76
C CYS A 201 8.00 5.62 -17.55
N ILE A 202 8.26 5.74 -18.87
CA ILE A 202 7.61 6.72 -19.72
C ILE A 202 6.10 6.47 -19.80
N ARG A 203 5.68 5.20 -20.02
CA ARG A 203 4.27 4.84 -20.08
C ARG A 203 3.56 5.02 -18.74
N PHE A 204 4.22 4.67 -17.63
CA PHE A 204 3.68 4.96 -16.31
C PHE A 204 3.46 6.46 -16.13
N THR A 205 4.49 7.26 -16.41
CA THR A 205 4.45 8.72 -16.23
C THR A 205 3.33 9.35 -17.06
N ARG A 206 3.24 9.02 -18.35
CA ARG A 206 2.25 9.57 -19.27
C ARG A 206 0.85 9.03 -19.05
N ASP A 207 0.70 7.69 -19.02
CA ASP A 207 -0.62 7.04 -19.12
C ASP A 207 -1.29 6.86 -17.75
N ILE A 208 -0.52 6.78 -16.65
CA ILE A 208 -1.04 6.60 -15.29
C ILE A 208 -0.94 7.90 -14.48
N ALA A 209 0.24 8.51 -14.42
CA ALA A 209 0.43 9.73 -13.63
C ALA A 209 -0.06 11.00 -14.36
N GLY A 210 -0.30 10.93 -15.68
CA GLY A 210 -0.77 12.07 -16.47
C GLY A 210 0.25 13.18 -16.64
N ASP A 211 1.54 12.82 -16.68
CA ASP A 211 2.67 13.74 -16.75
C ASP A 211 3.63 13.31 -17.88
N ASP A 212 3.87 14.17 -18.84
CA ASP A 212 4.75 13.93 -20.00
C ASP A 212 6.22 14.32 -19.72
N ALA A 213 6.66 14.35 -18.47
CA ALA A 213 8.01 14.80 -18.09
C ALA A 213 9.14 13.92 -18.66
N LEU A 214 8.90 12.64 -18.96
CA LEU A 214 9.93 11.70 -19.43
C LEU A 214 9.80 11.36 -20.92
N GLY A 215 10.93 11.40 -21.62
CA GLY A 215 11.03 10.99 -23.02
C GLY A 215 12.32 10.22 -23.33
N ILE A 216 12.45 9.75 -24.59
CA ILE A 216 13.69 9.19 -25.13
C ILE A 216 14.36 10.27 -25.96
N ILE A 217 15.63 10.51 -25.69
CA ILE A 217 16.49 11.39 -26.49
C ILE A 217 17.58 10.56 -27.19
N ASN A 218 18.18 11.15 -28.22
CA ASN A 218 19.19 10.54 -29.08
C ASN A 218 18.64 9.34 -29.90
N ARG A 219 19.51 8.58 -30.52
CA ARG A 219 19.16 7.37 -31.29
C ARG A 219 20.29 6.33 -31.30
N GLY A 220 19.95 5.10 -31.70
CA GLY A 220 20.89 3.98 -31.76
C GLY A 220 21.43 3.62 -30.39
N SER A 221 22.71 3.30 -30.31
CA SER A 221 23.36 2.88 -29.05
C SER A 221 23.39 3.98 -27.99
N TYR A 222 23.18 5.24 -28.36
CA TYR A 222 23.20 6.40 -27.46
C TYR A 222 21.81 6.80 -26.95
N ASN A 223 20.74 6.08 -27.30
CA ASN A 223 19.41 6.32 -26.74
C ASN A 223 19.45 6.35 -25.22
N THR A 224 18.77 7.34 -24.63
CA THR A 224 18.62 7.44 -23.18
C THR A 224 17.28 8.06 -22.80
N ILE A 225 16.85 7.80 -21.58
CA ILE A 225 15.71 8.48 -20.97
C ILE A 225 16.18 9.84 -20.47
N ALA A 226 15.37 10.86 -20.64
CA ALA A 226 15.63 12.19 -20.10
C ALA A 226 14.32 12.90 -19.78
N THR A 227 14.41 13.95 -18.98
CA THR A 227 13.33 14.94 -18.79
C THR A 227 13.38 15.98 -19.90
N PHE A 228 12.24 16.63 -20.18
CA PHE A 228 12.20 17.77 -21.07
C PHE A 228 12.92 18.97 -20.40
N PRO A 229 13.58 19.85 -21.20
CA PRO A 229 14.24 21.03 -20.66
C PRO A 229 13.27 21.90 -19.83
N GLY A 230 13.66 22.23 -18.60
CA GLY A 230 12.84 23.03 -17.69
C GLY A 230 11.67 22.30 -17.01
N ALA A 231 11.46 21.00 -17.29
CA ALA A 231 10.41 20.20 -16.70
C ALA A 231 11.02 19.03 -15.88
N PRO A 232 11.40 19.25 -14.62
CA PRO A 232 11.90 18.17 -13.76
C PRO A 232 10.81 17.13 -13.52
N PHE A 233 11.22 15.87 -13.38
CA PHE A 233 10.30 14.80 -13.03
C PHE A 233 9.98 14.86 -11.51
N ASP A 234 8.93 15.61 -11.16
CA ASP A 234 8.59 15.98 -9.77
C ASP A 234 7.08 15.98 -9.49
N ASN A 235 6.34 14.97 -9.94
CA ASN A 235 4.97 14.75 -9.50
C ASN A 235 4.93 13.82 -8.25
N ASN A 236 3.76 13.68 -7.61
CA ASN A 236 3.60 12.86 -6.40
C ASN A 236 3.60 11.34 -6.64
N TYR A 237 4.03 10.86 -7.82
CA TYR A 237 4.04 9.44 -8.22
C TYR A 237 5.36 9.01 -8.86
N THR A 238 6.38 9.86 -8.83
CA THR A 238 7.66 9.63 -9.53
C THR A 238 8.32 8.32 -9.14
N LEU A 239 8.27 7.95 -7.87
CA LEU A 239 8.92 6.72 -7.37
C LEU A 239 8.32 5.42 -7.89
N ASN A 240 7.09 5.43 -8.44
CA ASN A 240 6.57 4.26 -9.15
C ASN A 240 7.37 3.96 -10.43
N ALA A 241 8.02 4.96 -11.05
CA ALA A 241 8.92 4.72 -12.17
C ALA A 241 10.14 3.87 -11.77
N VAL A 242 10.57 3.96 -10.50
CA VAL A 242 11.59 3.07 -9.92
C VAL A 242 11.05 1.66 -9.76
N ASP A 243 9.83 1.49 -9.22
CA ASP A 243 9.23 0.16 -9.00
C ASP A 243 9.00 -0.60 -10.31
N VAL A 244 8.52 0.09 -11.36
CA VAL A 244 8.28 -0.55 -12.65
C VAL A 244 9.53 -0.76 -13.48
N CYS A 245 10.67 -0.17 -13.09
CA CYS A 245 11.94 -0.34 -13.78
C CYS A 245 12.47 -1.76 -13.53
N PRO A 246 12.62 -2.62 -14.57
CA PRO A 246 13.03 -4.01 -14.36
C PRO A 246 14.53 -4.17 -14.06
N VAL A 247 15.28 -3.07 -14.07
CA VAL A 247 16.73 -3.02 -13.93
C VAL A 247 17.14 -1.84 -13.05
N GLY A 248 18.42 -1.79 -12.63
CA GLY A 248 18.96 -0.71 -11.78
C GLY A 248 19.23 0.61 -12.49
N ALA A 249 18.45 0.94 -13.54
CA ALA A 249 18.61 2.22 -14.25
C ALA A 249 17.98 3.38 -13.48
N LEU A 250 16.79 3.21 -12.93
CA LEU A 250 16.14 4.20 -12.09
C LEU A 250 16.24 3.76 -10.64
N THR A 251 16.73 4.64 -9.78
CA THR A 251 16.90 4.38 -8.35
C THR A 251 16.34 5.53 -7.51
N SER A 252 15.69 5.20 -6.39
CA SER A 252 15.21 6.19 -5.42
C SER A 252 16.39 6.82 -4.70
N LYS A 253 16.50 8.15 -4.71
CA LYS A 253 17.53 8.87 -3.92
C LYS A 253 17.40 8.59 -2.42
N ASP A 254 16.20 8.30 -1.93
CA ASP A 254 15.93 7.97 -0.53
C ASP A 254 16.53 6.62 -0.11
N PHE A 255 16.41 5.61 -0.98
CA PHE A 255 16.87 4.24 -0.67
C PHE A 255 18.25 3.91 -1.26
N ARG A 256 18.71 4.64 -2.29
CA ARG A 256 19.95 4.35 -3.01
C ARG A 256 21.13 4.18 -2.06
N PHE A 257 21.82 3.05 -2.18
CA PHE A 257 23.01 2.66 -1.39
C PHE A 257 22.78 2.53 0.12
N GLN A 258 21.52 2.45 0.58
CA GLN A 258 21.22 2.28 2.00
C GLN A 258 21.35 0.82 2.44
N MET A 259 20.79 -0.10 1.67
CA MET A 259 20.71 -1.52 2.04
C MET A 259 20.56 -2.41 0.81
N ARG A 260 21.10 -3.61 0.85
CA ARG A 260 20.85 -4.64 -0.17
C ARG A 260 19.49 -5.28 0.03
N ALA A 261 18.77 -5.51 -1.08
CA ALA A 261 17.39 -6.03 -1.03
C ALA A 261 17.28 -7.36 -0.25
N TRP A 262 18.23 -8.27 -0.42
CA TRP A 262 18.21 -9.58 0.26
C TRP A 262 18.45 -9.54 1.77
N PHE A 263 18.83 -8.40 2.34
CA PHE A 263 18.93 -8.22 3.78
C PHE A 263 17.66 -7.65 4.38
N LEU A 264 16.73 -7.18 3.57
CA LEU A 264 15.47 -6.62 4.06
C LEU A 264 14.46 -7.73 4.35
N LYS A 265 13.82 -7.62 5.50
CA LYS A 265 12.57 -8.31 5.81
C LYS A 265 11.43 -7.48 5.26
N GLU A 266 10.62 -8.06 4.37
CA GLU A 266 9.43 -7.41 3.84
C GLU A 266 8.20 -7.82 4.64
N THR A 267 7.48 -6.82 5.16
CA THR A 267 6.28 -7.01 5.97
C THR A 267 5.07 -6.37 5.30
N LYS A 268 3.99 -7.13 5.12
CA LYS A 268 2.73 -6.65 4.56
C LYS A 268 2.08 -5.64 5.50
N SER A 269 1.81 -4.44 5.00
CA SER A 269 1.23 -3.36 5.78
C SER A 269 0.30 -2.47 4.95
N LEU A 270 -0.17 -1.39 5.55
CA LEU A 270 -1.02 -0.37 4.95
C LEU A 270 -0.38 1.01 5.11
N CYS A 271 -0.52 1.84 4.09
CA CYS A 271 -0.17 3.25 4.17
C CYS A 271 -1.17 3.98 5.06
N THR A 272 -0.68 4.81 5.97
CA THR A 272 -1.48 5.55 6.96
C THR A 272 -1.60 7.04 6.68
N SER A 273 -1.24 7.49 5.47
CA SER A 273 -1.20 8.92 5.14
C SER A 273 -2.55 9.50 4.74
N CYS A 274 -3.52 8.68 4.34
CA CYS A 274 -4.88 9.10 3.98
C CYS A 274 -5.85 7.92 3.97
N ALA A 275 -7.15 8.20 3.78
CA ALA A 275 -8.24 7.22 3.81
C ALA A 275 -8.23 6.20 2.64
N THR A 276 -7.37 6.35 1.64
CA THR A 276 -7.25 5.35 0.56
C THR A 276 -6.81 3.99 1.10
N GLY A 277 -5.89 3.95 2.09
CA GLY A 277 -5.44 2.72 2.71
C GLY A 277 -4.66 1.82 1.75
N CYS A 278 -3.74 2.41 0.96
CA CYS A 278 -2.90 1.69 0.00
C CYS A 278 -2.17 0.53 0.66
N ASN A 279 -2.12 -0.60 -0.05
CA ASN A 279 -1.38 -1.78 0.38
C ASN A 279 0.11 -1.58 0.11
N ILE A 280 0.95 -1.85 1.11
CA ILE A 280 2.40 -1.65 1.04
C ILE A 280 3.17 -2.85 1.59
N LEU A 281 4.44 -2.90 1.23
CA LEU A 281 5.46 -3.68 1.91
C LEU A 281 6.38 -2.71 2.67
N ILE A 282 6.68 -3.05 3.92
CA ILE A 282 7.67 -2.35 4.74
C ILE A 282 8.95 -3.15 4.68
N GLY A 283 9.99 -2.60 4.05
CA GLY A 283 11.33 -3.17 4.06
C GLY A 283 12.10 -2.71 5.30
N SER A 284 12.40 -3.64 6.20
CA SER A 284 13.08 -3.36 7.47
C SER A 284 14.24 -4.30 7.74
N ARG A 285 15.19 -3.84 8.56
CA ARG A 285 16.27 -4.65 9.13
C ARG A 285 16.73 -4.03 10.45
N GLU A 286 17.01 -4.87 11.46
CA GLU A 286 17.55 -4.44 12.75
C GLU A 286 16.75 -3.28 13.36
N GLU A 287 15.43 -3.45 13.44
CA GLU A 287 14.44 -2.49 13.94
C GLU A 287 14.43 -1.13 13.21
N LYS A 288 15.06 -1.03 12.04
CA LYS A 288 15.05 0.16 11.20
C LYS A 288 14.26 -0.08 9.91
N ILE A 289 13.40 0.88 9.56
CA ILE A 289 12.69 0.90 8.28
C ILE A 289 13.57 1.61 7.25
N TYR A 290 13.71 0.98 6.07
CA TYR A 290 14.52 1.49 4.97
C TYR A 290 13.69 1.97 3.79
N ARG A 291 12.54 1.32 3.52
CA ARG A 291 11.67 1.73 2.41
C ARG A 291 10.23 1.25 2.60
N TYR A 292 9.31 1.96 1.96
CA TYR A 292 7.97 1.47 1.63
C TYR A 292 7.90 1.22 0.12
N THR A 293 7.30 0.10 -0.27
CA THR A 293 7.01 -0.22 -1.66
C THR A 293 5.53 -0.60 -1.82
N PRO A 294 4.89 -0.33 -2.98
CA PRO A 294 3.51 -0.73 -3.20
C PRO A 294 3.39 -2.26 -3.23
N ARG A 295 2.30 -2.76 -2.72
CA ARG A 295 1.86 -4.15 -2.84
C ARG A 295 0.56 -4.17 -3.63
N ASP A 296 0.46 -5.09 -4.59
CA ASP A 296 -0.68 -5.18 -5.49
C ASP A 296 -2.00 -5.44 -4.74
N ASN A 297 -2.99 -4.58 -5.01
CA ASN A 297 -4.37 -4.77 -4.61
C ASN A 297 -5.29 -4.01 -5.57
N ASP A 298 -5.90 -4.71 -6.53
CA ASP A 298 -6.77 -4.10 -7.55
C ASP A 298 -8.00 -3.41 -6.97
N ALA A 299 -8.42 -3.79 -5.78
CA ALA A 299 -9.56 -3.16 -5.10
C ALA A 299 -9.20 -1.82 -4.41
N VAL A 300 -7.92 -1.46 -4.28
CA VAL A 300 -7.47 -0.28 -3.53
C VAL A 300 -6.53 0.60 -4.34
N ASN A 301 -5.31 0.14 -4.58
CA ASN A 301 -4.22 0.93 -5.17
C ASN A 301 -3.62 0.33 -6.43
N ALA A 302 -4.24 -0.73 -6.98
CA ALA A 302 -3.67 -1.51 -8.08
C ALA A 302 -2.21 -1.91 -7.76
N SER A 303 -1.24 -1.32 -8.46
CA SER A 303 0.21 -1.53 -8.22
C SER A 303 0.92 -0.23 -7.81
N TRP A 304 0.19 0.82 -7.44
CA TRP A 304 0.74 2.17 -7.32
C TRP A 304 0.73 2.70 -5.89
N MET A 305 1.59 3.69 -5.64
CA MET A 305 1.66 4.41 -4.37
C MET A 305 2.09 5.86 -4.61
N CYS A 306 1.51 6.82 -3.88
CA CYS A 306 1.98 8.21 -3.94
C CYS A 306 3.31 8.36 -3.20
N ASP A 307 4.18 9.28 -3.68
CA ASP A 307 5.50 9.51 -3.10
C ASP A 307 5.40 10.07 -1.69
N SER A 308 4.41 10.92 -1.43
CA SER A 308 4.16 11.46 -0.10
C SER A 308 3.82 10.39 0.93
N GLY A 309 3.02 9.37 0.56
CA GLY A 309 2.76 8.23 1.42
C GLY A 309 3.97 7.31 1.57
N ARG A 310 4.71 7.10 0.46
CA ARG A 310 5.92 6.26 0.43
C ARG A 310 7.01 6.76 1.36
N LEU A 311 7.22 8.05 1.42
CA LEU A 311 8.30 8.67 2.21
C LEU A 311 7.88 8.98 3.66
N ASN A 312 6.61 8.78 4.01
CA ASN A 312 6.05 9.08 5.34
C ASN A 312 6.32 7.96 6.36
N TYR A 313 7.55 7.54 6.52
CA TYR A 313 7.96 6.57 7.56
C TYR A 313 9.11 7.09 8.44
N LYS A 314 9.83 8.12 8.01
CA LYS A 314 11.05 8.60 8.68
C LYS A 314 10.82 9.05 10.13
N TRP A 315 9.62 9.54 10.43
CA TRP A 315 9.24 9.95 11.77
C TRP A 315 9.17 8.77 12.77
N ILE A 316 8.99 7.53 12.30
CA ILE A 316 8.93 6.34 13.15
C ILE A 316 10.27 6.11 13.86
N GLY A 317 11.39 6.37 13.20
CA GLY A 317 12.74 6.22 13.75
C GLY A 317 13.30 7.47 14.44
N ARG A 318 12.48 8.47 14.80
CA ARG A 318 12.95 9.68 15.48
C ARG A 318 13.50 9.37 16.87
N ALA A 319 14.56 10.06 17.26
CA ALA A 319 15.23 9.85 18.56
C ALA A 319 14.40 10.36 19.76
N ASP A 320 13.48 11.31 19.52
CA ASP A 320 12.63 11.91 20.54
C ASP A 320 11.29 11.17 20.76
N ARG A 321 11.20 9.89 20.37
CA ARG A 321 10.04 9.03 20.62
C ARG A 321 9.74 8.93 22.12
N LEU A 322 8.44 8.91 22.47
CA LEU A 322 8.01 8.56 23.83
C LEU A 322 8.33 7.08 24.08
N GLN A 323 9.15 6.82 25.07
CA GLN A 323 9.67 5.48 25.38
C GLN A 323 9.33 5.01 26.79
N ASP A 324 8.91 5.92 27.67
CA ASP A 324 8.63 5.66 29.09
C ASP A 324 7.21 6.07 29.46
N VAL A 325 6.64 5.38 30.43
CA VAL A 325 5.37 5.76 31.06
C VAL A 325 5.66 6.86 32.10
N TRP A 326 4.89 7.94 32.03
CA TRP A 326 5.00 9.05 33.00
C TRP A 326 3.66 9.29 33.68
N VAL A 327 3.71 9.45 35.02
CA VAL A 327 2.55 9.81 35.83
C VAL A 327 2.94 11.04 36.68
N ARG A 328 2.23 12.15 36.47
CA ARG A 328 2.48 13.45 37.12
C ARG A 328 3.95 13.87 37.08
N GLY A 329 4.59 13.74 35.93
CA GLY A 329 5.98 14.12 35.71
C GLY A 329 7.02 13.15 36.26
N GLN A 330 6.60 12.02 36.82
CA GLN A 330 7.50 10.97 37.34
C GLN A 330 7.42 9.71 36.46
N LYS A 331 8.56 9.08 36.23
CA LYS A 331 8.62 7.81 35.52
C LYS A 331 7.91 6.72 36.30
N SER A 332 7.07 5.93 35.64
CA SER A 332 6.26 4.87 36.25
C SER A 332 6.36 3.57 35.47
N SER A 333 5.81 2.49 35.99
CA SER A 333 5.64 1.23 35.29
C SER A 333 4.22 1.12 34.72
N TRP A 334 4.05 0.32 33.67
CA TRP A 334 2.73 0.04 33.07
C TRP A 334 1.71 -0.46 34.12
N PRO A 335 2.02 -1.48 34.97
CA PRO A 335 1.05 -1.98 35.93
C PRO A 335 0.64 -0.94 36.98
N ALA A 336 1.57 -0.06 37.39
CA ALA A 336 1.26 1.00 38.35
C ALA A 336 0.39 2.09 37.74
N ALA A 337 0.75 2.55 36.54
CA ALA A 337 0.01 3.57 35.80
C ALA A 337 -1.41 3.11 35.45
N ILE A 338 -1.59 1.88 34.97
CA ILE A 338 -2.92 1.35 34.61
C ILE A 338 -3.81 1.21 35.85
N ARG A 339 -3.28 0.74 36.98
CA ARG A 339 -4.05 0.67 38.25
C ARG A 339 -4.48 2.05 38.73
N GLU A 340 -3.54 3.01 38.82
CA GLU A 340 -3.86 4.38 39.24
C GLU A 340 -4.89 5.04 38.30
N LEU A 341 -4.73 4.86 36.99
CA LEU A 341 -5.66 5.36 36.00
C LEU A 341 -7.04 4.71 36.16
N ALA A 342 -7.11 3.39 36.30
CA ALA A 342 -8.36 2.67 36.49
C ALA A 342 -9.09 3.13 37.78
N ASP A 343 -8.37 3.29 38.88
CA ASP A 343 -8.97 3.76 40.16
C ASP A 343 -9.49 5.19 40.04
N LYS A 344 -8.76 6.08 39.35
CA LYS A 344 -9.24 7.44 39.03
C LYS A 344 -10.50 7.44 38.17
N LEU A 345 -10.54 6.61 37.13
CA LEU A 345 -11.72 6.51 36.25
C LEU A 345 -12.93 5.86 36.94
N LYS A 346 -12.74 4.93 37.86
CA LYS A 346 -13.84 4.37 38.69
C LYS A 346 -14.50 5.43 39.59
N GLN A 347 -13.71 6.38 40.07
CA GLN A 347 -14.17 7.47 40.96
C GLN A 347 -14.75 8.66 40.19
N ALA A 348 -14.57 8.71 38.84
CA ALA A 348 -15.04 9.82 38.05
C ALA A 348 -16.59 9.85 37.98
N PRO A 349 -17.23 10.97 38.27
CA PRO A 349 -18.68 11.12 38.12
C PRO A 349 -19.16 10.84 36.69
N ALA A 350 -20.33 10.26 36.56
CA ALA A 350 -20.90 10.01 35.24
C ALA A 350 -21.00 11.32 34.42
N GLY A 351 -20.55 11.30 33.17
CA GLY A 351 -20.53 12.47 32.28
C GLY A 351 -19.43 13.49 32.57
N SER A 352 -18.50 13.24 33.51
CA SER A 352 -17.35 14.09 33.77
C SER A 352 -16.08 13.69 32.98
N VAL A 353 -16.18 12.68 32.14
CA VAL A 353 -15.09 12.18 31.32
C VAL A 353 -15.36 12.47 29.84
N ALA A 354 -14.33 12.87 29.10
CA ALA A 354 -14.37 12.95 27.64
C ALA A 354 -13.21 12.18 27.02
N ILE A 355 -13.39 11.74 25.77
CA ILE A 355 -12.41 11.01 24.99
C ILE A 355 -12.24 11.69 23.63
N ILE A 356 -11.03 12.09 23.29
CA ILE A 356 -10.64 12.53 21.96
C ILE A 356 -9.72 11.45 21.38
N ALA A 357 -10.23 10.71 20.41
CA ALA A 357 -9.48 9.67 19.72
C ALA A 357 -8.85 10.19 18.43
N SER A 358 -7.92 9.42 17.88
CA SER A 358 -7.40 9.65 16.54
C SER A 358 -7.99 8.64 15.57
N ALA A 359 -8.44 9.08 14.43
CA ALA A 359 -8.77 8.17 13.32
C ALA A 359 -7.50 7.56 12.65
N ARG A 360 -6.35 7.64 13.30
CA ARG A 360 -5.12 6.88 13.04
C ARG A 360 -4.97 5.64 13.93
N GLN A 361 -5.84 5.50 14.92
CA GLN A 361 -5.98 4.28 15.71
C GLN A 361 -6.56 3.14 14.88
N THR A 362 -6.23 1.90 15.26
CA THR A 362 -6.83 0.71 14.64
C THR A 362 -8.31 0.56 14.98
N ASN A 363 -9.05 -0.25 14.23
CA ASN A 363 -10.45 -0.54 14.54
C ASN A 363 -10.58 -1.15 15.95
N GLU A 364 -9.65 -2.01 16.35
CA GLU A 364 -9.60 -2.66 17.65
C GLU A 364 -9.41 -1.65 18.78
N GLU A 365 -8.50 -0.69 18.60
CA GLU A 365 -8.25 0.39 19.56
C GLU A 365 -9.46 1.31 19.71
N LEU A 366 -10.07 1.71 18.58
CA LEU A 366 -11.27 2.53 18.56
C LEU A 366 -12.47 1.81 19.22
N TRP A 367 -12.61 0.51 18.99
CA TRP A 367 -13.64 -0.29 19.64
C TRP A 367 -13.44 -0.40 21.16
N LEU A 368 -12.20 -0.59 21.62
CA LEU A 368 -11.88 -0.60 23.06
C LEU A 368 -12.14 0.77 23.71
N LEU A 369 -11.82 1.87 23.02
CA LEU A 369 -12.17 3.23 23.44
C LEU A 369 -13.68 3.45 23.49
N ALA A 370 -14.44 2.88 22.54
CA ALA A 370 -15.90 2.92 22.59
C ALA A 370 -16.47 2.14 23.79
N LYS A 371 -15.86 1.04 24.21
CA LYS A 371 -16.23 0.34 25.45
C LYS A 371 -15.95 1.21 26.68
N LEU A 372 -14.82 1.90 26.73
CA LEU A 372 -14.52 2.86 27.80
C LEU A 372 -15.52 4.00 27.83
N LYS A 373 -15.86 4.58 26.65
CA LYS A 373 -16.89 5.59 26.49
C LYS A 373 -18.24 5.14 27.11
N ALA A 374 -18.69 3.95 26.72
CA ALA A 374 -19.96 3.39 27.21
C ALA A 374 -19.92 3.17 28.73
N ARG A 375 -18.82 2.63 29.27
CA ARG A 375 -18.67 2.36 30.71
C ARG A 375 -18.64 3.63 31.56
N LEU A 376 -18.02 4.70 31.04
CA LEU A 376 -17.83 5.96 31.76
C LEU A 376 -18.94 6.99 31.49
N GLY A 377 -19.87 6.71 30.56
CA GLY A 377 -20.82 7.70 30.07
C GLY A 377 -20.14 8.92 29.46
N ALA A 378 -18.99 8.70 28.80
CA ALA A 378 -18.12 9.77 28.33
C ALA A 378 -18.63 10.38 27.01
N LEU A 379 -18.44 11.68 26.85
CA LEU A 379 -18.55 12.35 25.54
C LEU A 379 -17.30 12.01 24.72
N SER A 380 -17.46 11.69 23.44
CA SER A 380 -16.31 11.36 22.61
C SER A 380 -16.38 11.98 21.21
N ASP A 381 -15.22 12.15 20.61
CA ASP A 381 -15.05 12.48 19.20
C ASP A 381 -13.64 12.07 18.71
N ALA A 382 -13.36 12.33 17.43
CA ALA A 382 -12.05 12.21 16.84
C ALA A 382 -11.73 13.48 16.02
N ILE A 383 -10.44 13.70 15.75
CA ILE A 383 -9.97 14.90 15.04
C ILE A 383 -10.08 14.69 13.52
N PRO A 384 -10.87 15.51 12.80
CA PRO A 384 -10.88 15.50 11.35
C PRO A 384 -9.58 16.03 10.77
N ARG A 385 -9.15 15.48 9.64
CA ARG A 385 -8.01 15.96 8.85
C ARG A 385 -8.37 15.95 7.39
N GLU A 386 -8.23 17.09 6.76
CA GLU A 386 -8.56 17.28 5.36
C GLU A 386 -7.37 17.84 4.59
N GLY A 387 -7.35 17.60 3.31
CA GLY A 387 -6.36 18.11 2.37
C GLY A 387 -6.81 17.91 0.94
N GLU A 388 -5.99 18.31 -0.02
CA GLU A 388 -6.33 18.15 -1.44
C GLU A 388 -6.31 16.69 -1.85
N SER A 389 -7.31 16.26 -2.60
CA SER A 389 -7.31 14.95 -3.27
C SER A 389 -6.73 15.07 -4.68
N ASP A 390 -6.24 13.96 -5.21
CA ASP A 390 -5.91 13.85 -6.62
C ASP A 390 -6.83 12.85 -7.33
N LYS A 391 -6.63 12.72 -8.64
CA LYS A 391 -7.46 11.82 -9.47
C LYS A 391 -7.03 10.35 -9.40
N LEU A 392 -5.89 10.03 -8.76
CA LEU A 392 -5.33 8.69 -8.78
C LEU A 392 -5.51 7.97 -7.44
N LEU A 393 -4.83 8.39 -6.38
CA LEU A 393 -4.84 7.67 -5.10
C LEU A 393 -5.02 8.55 -3.87
N VAL A 394 -4.60 9.81 -3.90
CA VAL A 394 -4.61 10.63 -2.69
C VAL A 394 -6.04 11.05 -2.35
N SER A 395 -6.50 10.68 -1.16
CA SER A 395 -7.81 11.07 -0.62
C SER A 395 -7.73 12.43 0.07
N ALA A 396 -8.81 13.20 0.00
CA ALA A 396 -8.98 14.43 0.79
C ALA A 396 -8.96 14.13 2.30
N ASP A 397 -9.59 13.05 2.72
CA ASP A 397 -9.51 12.58 4.11
C ASP A 397 -8.09 12.05 4.40
N ARG A 398 -7.38 12.76 5.28
CA ARG A 398 -5.99 12.46 5.68
C ARG A 398 -5.89 11.51 6.88
N ASN A 399 -6.99 10.99 7.33
CA ASN A 399 -7.03 9.92 8.33
C ASN A 399 -7.16 8.55 7.65
N PRO A 400 -6.39 7.55 8.04
CA PRO A 400 -6.45 6.21 7.45
C PRO A 400 -7.71 5.43 7.85
N ASN A 401 -8.38 5.80 8.95
CA ASN A 401 -9.42 5.00 9.59
C ASN A 401 -10.63 5.81 10.07
N THR A 402 -11.03 6.86 9.35
CA THR A 402 -12.23 7.65 9.66
C THR A 402 -13.48 6.78 9.74
N ASN A 403 -13.64 5.84 8.81
CA ASN A 403 -14.77 4.90 8.84
C ASN A 403 -14.71 3.96 10.04
N GLY A 404 -13.52 3.54 10.48
CA GLY A 404 -13.39 2.78 11.72
C GLY A 404 -13.85 3.56 12.94
N ALA A 405 -13.50 4.85 13.06
CA ALA A 405 -13.94 5.69 14.16
C ALA A 405 -15.47 5.87 14.18
N ARG A 406 -16.10 5.99 13.00
CA ARG A 406 -17.57 6.06 12.87
C ARG A 406 -18.25 4.74 13.23
N LEU A 407 -17.80 3.65 12.61
CA LEU A 407 -18.41 2.32 12.75
C LEU A 407 -18.29 1.75 14.17
N THR A 408 -17.21 2.06 14.89
CA THR A 408 -17.04 1.67 16.29
C THR A 408 -17.77 2.57 17.28
N GLY A 409 -18.32 3.71 16.85
CA GLY A 409 -19.14 4.62 17.66
C GLY A 409 -18.32 5.63 18.48
N ILE A 410 -17.06 5.87 18.14
CA ILE A 410 -16.25 6.93 18.76
C ILE A 410 -16.71 8.31 18.31
N CYS A 411 -16.98 8.50 17.02
CA CYS A 411 -17.56 9.71 16.48
C CYS A 411 -18.88 9.40 15.75
N PHE A 412 -19.64 10.45 15.48
CA PHE A 412 -20.87 10.38 14.67
C PHE A 412 -20.55 10.44 13.18
N THR A 413 -21.59 10.65 12.36
CA THR A 413 -21.46 10.77 10.90
C THR A 413 -20.48 11.88 10.50
N GLU A 414 -20.50 13.00 11.21
CA GLU A 414 -19.54 14.09 11.07
C GLU A 414 -18.55 14.06 12.24
N MET A 415 -17.26 13.89 11.90
CA MET A 415 -16.17 13.87 12.86
C MET A 415 -15.86 15.30 13.32
N GLY A 416 -15.57 15.49 14.61
CA GLY A 416 -15.22 16.78 15.19
C GLY A 416 -16.41 17.56 15.79
N ILE A 417 -17.64 17.16 15.52
CA ILE A 417 -18.87 17.89 15.95
C ILE A 417 -18.99 18.05 17.47
N ASN A 418 -18.42 17.14 18.25
CA ASN A 418 -18.45 17.20 19.71
C ASN A 418 -17.24 17.88 20.32
N LEU A 419 -16.22 18.27 19.56
CA LEU A 419 -15.00 18.87 20.11
C LEU A 419 -15.30 20.19 20.83
N VAL A 420 -16.17 21.04 20.25
CA VAL A 420 -16.63 22.29 20.89
C VAL A 420 -17.38 21.98 22.19
N LYS A 421 -18.25 20.96 22.20
CA LYS A 421 -18.96 20.56 23.44
C LYS A 421 -18.01 20.03 24.52
N ILE A 422 -16.92 19.38 24.11
CA ILE A 422 -15.86 18.95 25.05
C ILE A 422 -15.17 20.18 25.63
N ALA A 423 -14.79 21.15 24.80
CA ALA A 423 -14.20 22.41 25.25
C ALA A 423 -15.10 23.16 26.24
N ASP A 424 -16.38 23.35 25.90
CA ASP A 424 -17.38 23.97 26.78
C ASP A 424 -17.58 23.20 28.09
N GLY A 425 -17.58 21.87 28.01
CA GLY A 425 -17.64 21.00 29.18
C GLY A 425 -16.47 21.16 30.12
N ILE A 426 -15.26 21.34 29.60
CA ILE A 426 -14.06 21.63 30.41
C ILE A 426 -14.15 23.06 30.97
N ALA A 427 -14.53 24.04 30.16
CA ALA A 427 -14.65 25.43 30.59
C ALA A 427 -15.63 25.60 31.75
N SER A 428 -16.77 24.91 31.70
CA SER A 428 -17.81 24.92 32.76
C SER A 428 -17.47 24.03 33.97
N GLY A 429 -16.38 23.27 33.95
CA GLY A 429 -16.01 22.33 35.01
C GLY A 429 -16.87 21.07 35.07
N LYS A 430 -17.71 20.82 34.05
CA LYS A 430 -18.49 19.58 33.92
C LYS A 430 -17.59 18.41 33.52
N ILE A 431 -16.68 18.61 32.55
CA ILE A 431 -15.66 17.64 32.18
C ILE A 431 -14.40 17.93 33.00
N LYS A 432 -13.98 16.96 33.80
CA LYS A 432 -12.81 17.02 34.68
C LYS A 432 -11.70 16.08 34.27
N THR A 433 -12.00 15.08 33.47
CA THR A 433 -11.05 14.09 32.98
C THR A 433 -11.13 14.03 31.45
N LEU A 434 -9.99 14.22 30.80
CA LEU A 434 -9.87 14.09 29.35
C LEU A 434 -8.87 13.00 29.00
N ILE A 435 -9.27 12.10 28.10
CA ILE A 435 -8.44 11.03 27.53
C ILE A 435 -8.18 11.37 26.06
N VAL A 436 -6.92 11.46 25.66
CA VAL A 436 -6.49 11.82 24.30
C VAL A 436 -5.60 10.73 23.75
N PHE A 437 -5.90 10.26 22.53
CA PHE A 437 -5.10 9.25 21.85
C PHE A 437 -4.59 9.78 20.51
N GLY A 438 -3.25 9.80 20.34
CA GLY A 438 -2.56 10.07 19.08
C GLY A 438 -2.80 11.46 18.49
N GLU A 439 -3.10 12.46 19.35
CA GLU A 439 -3.48 13.81 18.92
C GLU A 439 -2.79 14.90 19.74
N ASN A 440 -2.32 15.93 19.02
CA ASN A 440 -1.91 17.19 19.62
C ASN A 440 -3.08 18.19 19.52
N ILE A 441 -3.88 18.28 20.59
CA ILE A 441 -5.13 19.06 20.59
C ILE A 441 -4.93 20.53 20.95
N VAL A 442 -3.71 20.93 21.33
CA VAL A 442 -3.40 22.33 21.73
C VAL A 442 -2.86 23.15 20.56
N LYS A 443 -2.22 22.49 19.61
CA LYS A 443 -1.59 23.17 18.48
C LYS A 443 -2.59 23.43 17.38
N ARG A 444 -2.67 24.69 16.94
CA ARG A 444 -3.34 25.03 15.69
C ARG A 444 -2.56 24.38 14.55
N ALA A 445 -3.09 23.34 13.98
CA ALA A 445 -2.46 22.63 12.90
C ALA A 445 -2.89 23.23 11.56
N VAL A 446 -1.93 23.51 10.71
CA VAL A 446 -2.17 23.92 9.32
C VAL A 446 -1.91 22.70 8.44
N ALA A 447 -2.88 22.33 7.62
CA ALA A 447 -2.65 21.34 6.58
C ALA A 447 -1.65 21.93 5.57
N HIS A 448 -0.38 21.52 5.64
CA HIS A 448 0.59 21.86 4.63
C HIS A 448 0.44 20.93 3.43
N ASP A 449 -0.32 21.39 2.46
CA ASP A 449 -0.56 20.66 1.19
C ASP A 449 0.51 20.92 0.13
N LYS A 450 1.63 21.50 0.50
CA LYS A 450 2.77 21.65 -0.40
C LYS A 450 3.48 20.32 -0.55
N LEU A 451 3.16 19.61 -1.63
CA LEU A 451 3.75 18.32 -2.05
C LEU A 451 5.30 18.28 -2.06
N ARG A 452 5.97 19.42 -1.93
CA ARG A 452 7.42 19.58 -2.05
C ARG A 452 8.21 19.55 -0.73
N GLU A 453 7.57 19.72 0.43
CA GLU A 453 8.25 19.85 1.73
C GLU A 453 7.86 18.77 2.75
N ARG A 454 7.44 17.61 2.30
CA ARG A 454 6.81 16.59 3.15
C ARG A 454 7.80 15.71 3.89
N GLU A 455 8.38 16.24 4.92
CA GLU A 455 8.90 15.44 6.04
C GLU A 455 7.99 15.45 7.26
N THR A 456 6.88 16.18 7.22
CA THR A 456 5.99 16.39 8.37
C THR A 456 4.64 15.71 8.18
N ILE A 457 4.22 15.04 9.23
CA ILE A 457 2.84 14.57 9.46
C ILE A 457 1.93 15.77 9.24
N SER A 458 0.86 15.61 8.46
CA SER A 458 -0.16 16.64 8.27
C SER A 458 -0.59 17.21 9.63
N GLU A 459 -0.37 18.48 9.84
CA GLU A 459 -0.77 19.17 11.04
C GLU A 459 -2.27 19.49 10.97
N VAL A 460 -2.96 19.39 12.10
CA VAL A 460 -4.41 19.58 12.21
C VAL A 460 -4.71 21.06 12.42
N VAL A 461 -5.69 21.61 11.76
CA VAL A 461 -6.23 22.95 12.07
C VAL A 461 -7.20 22.83 13.22
N ASP A 462 -6.94 23.56 14.32
CA ASP A 462 -7.85 23.59 15.46
C ASP A 462 -8.64 24.89 15.51
N GLU A 463 -9.94 24.77 15.31
CA GLU A 463 -10.93 25.80 15.56
C GLU A 463 -11.85 25.42 16.74
N HIS A 464 -11.49 24.37 17.48
CA HIS A 464 -12.38 23.76 18.48
C HIS A 464 -12.29 24.38 19.88
N GLY A 465 -11.44 25.39 20.07
CA GLY A 465 -11.35 26.15 21.31
C GLY A 465 -10.64 25.45 22.48
N ILE A 466 -9.95 24.32 22.24
CA ILE A 466 -9.18 23.62 23.27
C ILE A 466 -7.79 24.26 23.38
N THR A 467 -7.55 24.98 24.46
CA THR A 467 -6.29 25.68 24.73
C THR A 467 -5.51 25.04 25.87
N ALA A 468 -4.22 25.34 25.98
CA ALA A 468 -3.40 24.90 27.13
C ALA A 468 -3.97 25.34 28.47
N GLU A 469 -4.49 26.59 28.55
CA GLU A 469 -5.13 27.13 29.74
C GLU A 469 -6.40 26.33 30.11
N LEU A 470 -7.19 25.95 29.11
CA LEU A 470 -8.38 25.14 29.31
C LEU A 470 -8.03 23.75 29.84
N LEU A 471 -7.00 23.12 29.28
CA LEU A 471 -6.49 21.81 29.75
C LEU A 471 -5.96 21.86 31.18
N GLY A 472 -5.43 23.02 31.62
CA GLY A 472 -4.99 23.22 32.99
C GLY A 472 -6.11 23.19 34.04
N LYS A 473 -7.39 23.26 33.62
CA LYS A 473 -8.56 23.13 34.52
C LYS A 473 -8.96 21.67 34.81
N LEU A 474 -8.35 20.72 34.12
CA LEU A 474 -8.67 19.30 34.27
C LEU A 474 -8.04 18.70 35.54
N ASP A 475 -8.79 17.85 36.23
CA ASP A 475 -8.28 17.02 37.34
C ASP A 475 -7.38 15.89 36.81
N ALA A 476 -7.58 15.46 35.58
CA ALA A 476 -6.72 14.51 34.89
C ALA A 476 -6.75 14.70 33.34
N LEU A 477 -5.56 14.81 32.78
CA LEU A 477 -5.31 14.70 31.35
C LEU A 477 -4.48 13.45 31.11
N ILE A 478 -5.05 12.50 30.38
CA ILE A 478 -4.43 11.22 30.02
C ILE A 478 -4.11 11.27 28.54
N VAL A 479 -2.85 11.13 28.15
CA VAL A 479 -2.44 11.18 26.74
C VAL A 479 -1.66 9.93 26.37
N SER A 480 -2.11 9.23 25.35
CA SER A 480 -1.29 8.25 24.64
C SER A 480 -0.85 8.84 23.32
N ASP A 481 0.45 8.86 23.07
CA ASP A 481 1.02 9.33 21.82
C ASP A 481 2.36 8.63 21.53
N ILE A 482 2.88 8.86 20.33
CA ILE A 482 4.13 8.30 19.83
C ILE A 482 5.28 9.29 20.02
N LEU A 483 4.99 10.58 19.83
CA LEU A 483 5.96 11.67 19.89
C LEU A 483 5.56 12.70 20.96
N PRO A 484 6.53 13.36 21.61
CA PRO A 484 6.24 14.45 22.52
C PRO A 484 5.66 15.65 21.74
N ASN A 485 4.63 16.26 22.31
CA ASN A 485 3.97 17.44 21.75
C ASN A 485 3.45 18.34 22.87
N GLU A 486 2.75 19.42 22.53
CA GLU A 486 2.22 20.38 23.49
C GLU A 486 1.21 19.73 24.44
N THR A 487 0.36 18.83 23.95
CA THR A 487 -0.63 18.12 24.77
C THR A 487 0.03 17.15 25.73
N THR A 488 1.05 16.40 25.28
CA THR A 488 1.77 15.45 26.18
C THR A 488 2.52 16.14 27.29
N ARG A 489 3.00 17.38 27.07
CA ARG A 489 3.70 18.17 28.11
C ARG A 489 2.77 18.63 29.24
N LEU A 490 1.48 18.77 28.97
CA LEU A 490 0.47 19.14 29.95
C LEU A 490 -0.18 17.93 30.64
N ALA A 491 0.11 16.72 30.16
CA ALA A 491 -0.57 15.51 30.60
C ALA A 491 -0.16 15.06 32.00
N HIS A 492 -1.13 14.60 32.78
CA HIS A 492 -0.93 13.94 34.05
C HIS A 492 -0.47 12.50 33.87
N PHE A 493 -0.92 11.83 32.80
CA PHE A 493 -0.50 10.50 32.39
C PHE A 493 -0.02 10.55 30.95
N VAL A 494 1.23 10.17 30.69
CA VAL A 494 1.78 10.00 29.35
C VAL A 494 2.06 8.51 29.12
N LEU A 495 1.35 7.94 28.17
CA LEU A 495 1.39 6.51 27.84
C LEU A 495 2.03 6.36 26.46
N PRO A 496 3.25 5.79 26.36
CA PRO A 496 3.95 5.68 25.08
C PRO A 496 3.26 4.66 24.18
N GLY A 497 2.73 5.13 23.05
CA GLY A 497 2.06 4.32 22.04
C GLY A 497 3.00 3.78 20.97
N ALA A 498 2.50 2.82 20.16
CA ALA A 498 3.21 2.20 19.05
C ALA A 498 2.79 2.77 17.71
N ALA A 499 3.77 3.02 16.82
CA ALA A 499 3.51 3.40 15.44
C ALA A 499 2.85 2.23 14.66
N PRO A 500 2.15 2.50 13.54
CA PRO A 500 1.52 1.43 12.75
C PRO A 500 2.48 0.34 12.27
N ALA A 501 3.75 0.66 12.01
CA ALA A 501 4.76 -0.34 11.67
C ALA A 501 5.22 -1.20 12.88
N GLU A 502 4.91 -0.79 14.09
CA GLU A 502 5.33 -1.42 15.35
C GLU A 502 4.21 -2.25 16.00
N LYS A 503 3.04 -2.29 15.39
CA LYS A 503 1.88 -3.03 15.89
C LYS A 503 1.14 -3.77 14.79
N ARG A 504 0.15 -4.54 15.15
CA ARG A 504 -0.78 -5.23 14.27
C ARG A 504 -2.18 -4.67 14.49
N GLY A 505 -3.01 -4.70 13.47
CA GLY A 505 -4.38 -4.23 13.60
C GLY A 505 -5.09 -4.16 12.25
N THR A 506 -6.27 -3.53 12.27
CA THR A 506 -7.06 -3.31 11.05
C THR A 506 -7.44 -1.84 10.89
N PHE A 507 -7.58 -1.41 9.62
CA PHE A 507 -8.18 -0.13 9.25
C PHE A 507 -9.36 -0.35 8.30
N THR A 508 -10.32 0.57 8.33
CA THR A 508 -11.43 0.64 7.38
C THR A 508 -11.22 1.85 6.48
N SER A 509 -10.86 1.60 5.23
CA SER A 509 -10.54 2.65 4.24
C SER A 509 -11.75 3.57 3.95
N GLY A 510 -11.51 4.68 3.25
CA GLY A 510 -12.57 5.61 2.81
C GLY A 510 -13.66 4.97 1.94
N LYS A 511 -13.36 3.85 1.29
CA LYS A 511 -14.31 3.05 0.50
C LYS A 511 -14.92 1.87 1.29
N GLY A 512 -14.83 1.87 2.61
CA GLY A 512 -15.37 0.80 3.46
C GLY A 512 -14.60 -0.51 3.43
N ARG A 513 -13.34 -0.53 2.96
CA ARG A 513 -12.57 -1.77 2.92
C ARG A 513 -11.81 -1.98 4.21
N VAL A 514 -12.17 -3.05 4.93
CA VAL A 514 -11.50 -3.50 6.15
C VAL A 514 -10.25 -4.29 5.75
N GLN A 515 -9.10 -3.81 6.17
CA GLN A 515 -7.80 -4.39 5.80
C GLN A 515 -6.93 -4.56 7.03
N LYS A 516 -6.15 -5.64 7.09
CA LYS A 516 -5.21 -5.90 8.17
C LYS A 516 -3.77 -5.56 7.79
N PHE A 517 -2.97 -5.21 8.78
CA PHE A 517 -1.54 -4.97 8.64
C PHE A 517 -0.75 -5.67 9.75
N MET A 518 0.52 -5.89 9.47
CA MET A 518 1.41 -6.68 10.32
C MET A 518 2.54 -5.81 10.87
N LYS A 519 3.06 -6.18 12.03
CA LYS A 519 4.19 -5.56 12.69
C LYS A 519 5.49 -5.82 11.94
N ALA A 520 6.22 -4.78 11.60
CA ALA A 520 7.49 -4.83 10.88
C ALA A 520 8.70 -4.69 11.80
N VAL A 521 8.61 -3.83 12.81
CA VAL A 521 9.68 -3.49 13.77
C VAL A 521 9.11 -3.46 15.18
N GLU A 522 9.99 -3.54 16.19
CA GLU A 522 9.59 -3.41 17.60
C GLU A 522 9.40 -1.93 17.98
N ALA A 523 8.49 -1.68 18.94
CA ALA A 523 8.34 -0.35 19.53
C ALA A 523 9.51 -0.06 20.46
N PRO A 524 10.01 1.20 20.55
CA PRO A 524 11.16 1.54 21.36
C PRO A 524 10.82 1.61 22.86
N GLY A 525 11.79 1.28 23.71
CA GLY A 525 11.66 1.37 25.18
C GLY A 525 10.56 0.47 25.72
N VAL A 526 9.61 1.04 26.47
CA VAL A 526 8.43 0.33 27.00
C VAL A 526 7.16 0.69 26.24
N ALA A 527 7.25 1.35 25.08
CA ALA A 527 6.10 1.66 24.24
C ALA A 527 5.36 0.39 23.80
N ARG A 528 4.02 0.44 23.77
CA ARG A 528 3.15 -0.71 23.48
C ARG A 528 2.06 -0.32 22.49
N ALA A 529 1.56 -1.29 21.76
CA ALA A 529 0.32 -1.11 20.99
C ALA A 529 -0.82 -0.70 21.94
N GLU A 530 -1.59 0.29 21.55
CA GLU A 530 -2.61 0.87 22.42
C GLU A 530 -3.71 -0.16 22.75
N TRP A 531 -4.02 -1.09 21.85
CA TRP A 531 -4.97 -2.16 22.13
C TRP A 531 -4.52 -3.09 23.29
N GLU A 532 -3.21 -3.19 23.59
CA GLU A 532 -2.71 -4.01 24.70
C GLU A 532 -3.09 -3.42 26.05
N PHE A 533 -2.73 -2.15 26.30
CA PHE A 533 -3.05 -1.53 27.58
C PHE A 533 -4.51 -1.06 27.68
N LEU A 534 -5.19 -0.79 26.56
CA LEU A 534 -6.61 -0.49 26.56
C LEU A 534 -7.46 -1.67 27.03
N GLN A 535 -7.14 -2.90 26.62
CA GLN A 535 -7.85 -4.06 27.13
C GLN A 535 -7.59 -4.31 28.61
N GLU A 536 -6.38 -4.04 29.11
CA GLU A 536 -6.08 -4.08 30.55
C GLU A 536 -6.93 -3.05 31.31
N LEU A 537 -7.04 -1.82 30.80
CA LEU A 537 -7.84 -0.77 31.40
C LEU A 537 -9.34 -1.12 31.38
N VAL A 538 -9.85 -1.63 30.25
CA VAL A 538 -11.24 -2.11 30.15
C VAL A 538 -11.49 -3.23 31.14
N HIS A 539 -10.57 -4.17 31.30
CA HIS A 539 -10.65 -5.25 32.30
C HIS A 539 -10.81 -4.71 33.72
N HIS A 540 -9.95 -3.77 34.11
CA HIS A 540 -10.01 -3.17 35.44
C HIS A 540 -11.34 -2.44 35.71
N LEU A 541 -11.99 -1.91 34.68
CA LEU A 541 -13.25 -1.16 34.82
C LEU A 541 -14.51 -2.01 34.69
N THR A 542 -14.44 -3.14 34.01
CA THR A 542 -15.63 -3.93 33.61
C THR A 542 -15.54 -5.40 34.02
N GLY A 543 -14.37 -5.93 34.37
CA GLY A 543 -14.15 -7.35 34.60
C GLY A 543 -14.08 -8.20 33.32
N GLN A 544 -14.12 -7.59 32.12
CA GLN A 544 -13.99 -8.34 30.86
C GLN A 544 -12.61 -8.98 30.72
N ASN A 545 -12.52 -10.11 29.99
CA ASN A 545 -11.24 -10.75 29.73
C ASN A 545 -10.22 -9.80 29.07
N ASN A 546 -8.99 -9.87 29.54
CA ASN A 546 -7.81 -9.23 28.94
C ASN A 546 -6.83 -10.30 28.43
N GLY A 547 -5.70 -9.87 27.88
CA GLY A 547 -4.67 -10.78 27.36
C GLY A 547 -5.07 -11.44 26.03
N LEU A 548 -6.04 -10.89 25.32
CA LEU A 548 -6.43 -11.34 23.98
C LEU A 548 -5.41 -10.88 22.95
N THR A 549 -5.18 -11.72 21.94
CA THR A 549 -4.43 -11.30 20.75
C THR A 549 -5.26 -10.36 19.89
N VAL A 550 -4.62 -9.58 19.03
CA VAL A 550 -5.33 -8.65 18.12
C VAL A 550 -6.32 -9.37 17.23
N GLU A 551 -6.02 -10.61 16.80
CA GLU A 551 -6.93 -11.46 16.04
C GLU A 551 -8.20 -11.79 16.82
N SER A 552 -8.05 -12.14 18.09
CA SER A 552 -9.16 -12.45 18.98
C SER A 552 -9.98 -11.19 19.29
N LEU A 553 -9.32 -10.04 19.47
CA LEU A 553 -9.99 -8.74 19.63
C LEU A 553 -10.79 -8.37 18.40
N PHE A 554 -10.21 -8.51 17.19
CA PHE A 554 -10.93 -8.27 15.95
C PHE A 554 -12.17 -9.16 15.83
N ASN A 555 -12.02 -10.47 16.09
CA ASN A 555 -13.13 -11.41 16.00
C ASN A 555 -14.23 -11.14 17.04
N GLN A 556 -13.87 -10.60 18.21
CA GLN A 556 -14.85 -10.16 19.21
C GLN A 556 -15.55 -8.87 18.75
N MET A 557 -14.79 -7.86 18.31
CA MET A 557 -15.30 -6.61 17.75
C MET A 557 -16.28 -6.88 16.59
N ALA A 558 -15.94 -7.80 15.70
CA ALA A 558 -16.76 -8.11 14.53
C ALA A 558 -18.15 -8.71 14.89
N ARG A 559 -18.30 -9.29 16.07
CA ARG A 559 -19.61 -9.75 16.58
C ARG A 559 -20.47 -8.63 17.15
N GLU A 560 -19.84 -7.55 17.60
CA GLU A 560 -20.49 -6.43 18.28
C GLU A 560 -20.76 -5.24 17.35
N VAL A 561 -19.90 -5.01 16.36
CA VAL A 561 -20.03 -3.91 15.39
C VAL A 561 -20.79 -4.41 14.17
N ALA A 562 -22.00 -3.91 13.96
CA ALA A 562 -22.93 -4.41 12.93
C ALA A 562 -22.31 -4.46 11.53
N ALA A 563 -21.55 -3.43 11.14
CA ALA A 563 -20.89 -3.38 9.83
C ALA A 563 -19.81 -4.45 9.63
N PHE A 564 -19.26 -5.02 10.70
CA PHE A 564 -18.22 -6.06 10.65
C PHE A 564 -18.78 -7.47 10.88
N ASN A 565 -20.10 -7.59 11.08
CA ASN A 565 -20.72 -8.88 11.37
C ASN A 565 -20.39 -9.93 10.29
N GLY A 566 -20.00 -11.13 10.75
CA GLY A 566 -19.58 -12.24 9.90
C GLY A 566 -18.12 -12.18 9.42
N LEU A 567 -17.39 -11.09 9.67
CA LEU A 567 -15.96 -11.04 9.38
C LEU A 567 -15.15 -11.79 10.45
N THR A 568 -14.05 -12.36 10.02
CA THR A 568 -12.99 -12.86 10.90
C THR A 568 -11.65 -12.33 10.44
N TRP A 569 -10.67 -12.26 11.34
CA TRP A 569 -9.31 -11.85 10.99
C TRP A 569 -8.74 -12.68 9.82
N GLN A 570 -9.04 -13.95 9.78
CA GLN A 570 -8.57 -14.84 8.74
C GLN A 570 -9.25 -14.56 7.39
N ALA A 571 -10.56 -14.30 7.40
CA ALA A 571 -11.34 -14.00 6.20
C ALA A 571 -10.92 -12.69 5.51
N LEU A 572 -10.30 -11.74 6.22
CA LEU A 572 -9.75 -10.53 5.62
C LEU A 572 -8.67 -10.83 4.57
N GLY A 573 -8.01 -11.98 4.63
CA GLY A 573 -6.97 -12.35 3.67
C GLY A 573 -5.85 -11.30 3.57
N ASP A 574 -5.26 -11.18 2.40
CA ASP A 574 -4.21 -10.20 2.11
C ASP A 574 -4.74 -8.89 1.50
N THR A 575 -5.94 -8.92 0.95
CA THR A 575 -6.52 -7.78 0.21
C THR A 575 -7.67 -7.08 0.93
N GLY A 576 -8.13 -7.64 2.06
CA GLY A 576 -9.24 -7.10 2.84
C GLY A 576 -10.64 -7.43 2.28
N VAL A 577 -11.67 -7.00 3.00
CA VAL A 577 -13.10 -7.22 2.67
C VAL A 577 -13.84 -5.88 2.75
N THR A 578 -14.68 -5.59 1.76
CA THR A 578 -15.49 -4.35 1.76
C THR A 578 -16.77 -4.56 2.56
N VAL A 579 -17.10 -3.61 3.42
CA VAL A 579 -18.32 -3.53 4.23
C VAL A 579 -19.16 -2.33 3.83
N GLN A 580 -20.43 -2.32 4.20
CA GLN A 580 -21.28 -1.13 4.06
C GLN A 580 -20.90 -0.10 5.13
N ILE A 581 -20.80 1.18 4.73
CA ILE A 581 -20.44 2.32 5.57
C ILE A 581 -21.55 3.36 5.58
#